data_5fccf849b0cf21447f30b831f1620347
#
_entry.id   5fccf849b0cf21447f30b831f1620347
#
_cell.length_a   1.000
_cell.length_b   1.000
_cell.length_c   1.000
_cell.angle_alpha   90.00
_cell.angle_beta   90.00
_cell.angle_gamma   90.00
#
_symmetry.space_group_name_H-M   'P 1'
#
loop_
_entity.id
_entity.type
_entity.pdbx_description
1 polymer ?
#
loop_
_entity_poly.entity_id
_entity_poly.type
_entity_poly.pdbx_seq_one_letter_code
_entity_poly.pdbx_strand_id
1 'polypeptide(L)'
;MASLSLSHINKTYPNGFQAVKDFNLEIEDKEFIIFVGPSGCGKSTTLRMIAGLEEISGGTLKIGDKVMNDVEPKDRDIAMVFQNYALYPHMTVYDNMAFGLKLRKVPKDQIDKSVREAARILDLDKLLDRKPKALSGGQRQRVAMGRAIVRNPKVFLMDEPLSNLDAKLRVQMRIEISKI
;
A
#
# COMPACT_ATOMS: atom_id res chain seq x y z
N MET A 1 -1.11 9.63 10.39
CA MET A 1 -1.77 8.37 10.02
C MET A 1 -3.01 8.21 10.89
N ALA A 2 -3.66 7.05 10.92
CA ALA A 2 -4.82 6.84 11.79
C ALA A 2 -4.72 5.46 12.42
N SER A 3 -5.38 5.26 13.57
CA SER A 3 -5.56 3.94 14.19
C SER A 3 -6.38 3.02 13.29
N LEU A 4 -6.20 1.72 13.44
CA LEU A 4 -6.93 0.71 12.70
C LEU A 4 -7.36 -0.41 13.66
N SER A 5 -8.65 -0.74 13.65
CA SER A 5 -9.23 -1.77 14.49
C SER A 5 -9.90 -2.83 13.64
N LEU A 6 -9.54 -4.08 13.87
CA LEU A 6 -10.18 -5.27 13.31
C LEU A 6 -10.78 -6.09 14.47
N SER A 7 -12.08 -6.19 14.50
CA SER A 7 -12.81 -6.89 15.57
C SER A 7 -13.62 -8.05 14.99
N HIS A 8 -13.29 -9.29 15.40
CA HIS A 8 -13.95 -10.51 14.97
C HIS A 8 -14.06 -10.69 13.45
N ILE A 9 -13.00 -10.25 12.71
CA ILE A 9 -12.99 -10.29 11.26
C ILE A 9 -13.00 -11.73 10.75
N ASN A 10 -13.94 -12.01 9.85
CA ASN A 10 -14.09 -13.28 9.19
C ASN A 10 -14.14 -13.10 7.67
N LYS A 11 -13.54 -14.03 6.94
CA LYS A 11 -13.67 -14.16 5.49
C LYS A 11 -13.95 -15.59 5.10
N THR A 12 -15.13 -15.80 4.54
CA THR A 12 -15.55 -17.08 3.93
C THR A 12 -15.89 -16.83 2.47
N TYR A 13 -15.27 -17.58 1.57
CA TYR A 13 -15.55 -17.50 0.14
C TYR A 13 -16.80 -18.31 -0.23
N PRO A 14 -17.43 -18.07 -1.42
CA PRO A 14 -18.65 -18.78 -1.83
C PRO A 14 -18.51 -20.31 -1.90
N ASN A 15 -17.29 -20.83 -2.09
CA ASN A 15 -16.99 -22.26 -2.07
C ASN A 15 -16.88 -22.86 -0.67
N GLY A 16 -17.20 -22.09 0.38
CA GLY A 16 -17.13 -22.52 1.79
C GLY A 16 -15.72 -22.43 2.41
N PHE A 17 -14.68 -22.06 1.66
CA PHE A 17 -13.34 -21.90 2.21
C PHE A 17 -13.27 -20.67 3.13
N GLN A 18 -12.91 -20.90 4.40
CA GLN A 18 -12.71 -19.83 5.39
C GLN A 18 -11.23 -19.42 5.39
N ALA A 19 -10.93 -18.29 4.79
CA ALA A 19 -9.57 -17.76 4.66
C ALA A 19 -9.10 -17.00 5.90
N VAL A 20 -10.02 -16.36 6.63
CA VAL A 20 -9.75 -15.64 7.88
C VAL A 20 -10.86 -15.98 8.88
N LYS A 21 -10.47 -16.31 10.11
CA LYS A 21 -11.38 -16.73 11.17
C LYS A 21 -11.12 -15.94 12.44
N ASP A 22 -12.14 -15.23 12.92
CA ASP A 22 -12.15 -14.49 14.18
C ASP A 22 -10.86 -13.68 14.43
N PHE A 23 -10.42 -12.96 13.41
CA PHE A 23 -9.18 -12.18 13.47
C PHE A 23 -9.42 -10.86 14.20
N ASN A 24 -8.63 -10.64 15.25
CA ASN A 24 -8.69 -9.44 16.09
C ASN A 24 -7.33 -8.75 16.10
N LEU A 25 -7.30 -7.44 15.86
CA LEU A 25 -6.07 -6.64 15.89
C LEU A 25 -6.41 -5.17 16.10
N GLU A 26 -5.72 -4.55 17.05
CA GLU A 26 -5.74 -3.11 17.27
C GLU A 26 -4.36 -2.54 16.89
N ILE A 27 -4.35 -1.49 16.10
CA ILE A 27 -3.14 -0.79 15.65
C ILE A 27 -3.32 0.68 15.98
N GLU A 28 -2.38 1.22 16.74
CA GLU A 28 -2.38 2.65 17.10
C GLU A 28 -1.88 3.54 15.96
N ASP A 29 -2.12 4.85 16.07
CA ASP A 29 -1.59 5.81 15.10
C ASP A 29 -0.05 5.76 15.07
N LYS A 30 0.51 5.67 13.85
CA LYS A 30 1.95 5.55 13.57
C LYS A 30 2.60 4.23 14.00
N GLU A 31 1.84 3.23 14.38
CA GLU A 31 2.36 1.91 14.65
C GLU A 31 2.71 1.17 13.36
N PHE A 32 3.81 0.41 13.39
CA PHE A 32 4.28 -0.42 12.29
C PHE A 32 4.08 -1.90 12.60
N ILE A 33 3.18 -2.56 11.87
CA ILE A 33 2.81 -3.96 12.07
C ILE A 33 3.28 -4.82 10.89
N ILE A 34 3.80 -6.00 11.18
CA ILE A 34 4.19 -7.00 10.17
C ILE A 34 3.40 -8.28 10.38
N PHE A 35 2.66 -8.70 9.35
CA PHE A 35 2.02 -10.01 9.32
C PHE A 35 3.03 -11.08 8.91
N VAL A 36 3.30 -12.03 9.81
CA VAL A 36 4.19 -13.16 9.58
C VAL A 36 3.38 -14.46 9.58
N GLY A 37 3.67 -15.35 8.63
CA GLY A 37 2.99 -16.64 8.54
C GLY A 37 3.24 -17.33 7.20
N PRO A 38 2.92 -18.62 7.07
CA PRO A 38 3.10 -19.39 5.84
C PRO A 38 2.24 -18.85 4.68
N SER A 39 2.55 -19.26 3.46
CA SER A 39 1.71 -18.94 2.29
C SER A 39 0.30 -19.49 2.50
N GLY A 40 -0.71 -18.71 2.14
CA GLY A 40 -2.12 -19.12 2.25
C GLY A 40 -2.75 -18.93 3.64
N CYS A 41 -2.04 -18.42 4.66
CA CYS A 41 -2.61 -18.19 5.99
C CYS A 41 -3.49 -16.91 6.11
N GLY A 42 -3.88 -16.29 5.02
CA GLY A 42 -4.82 -15.17 5.01
C GLY A 42 -4.21 -13.76 5.07
N LYS A 43 -2.88 -13.57 5.06
CA LYS A 43 -2.23 -12.25 5.13
C LYS A 43 -2.72 -11.29 4.03
N SER A 44 -2.55 -11.69 2.77
CA SER A 44 -2.97 -10.87 1.62
C SER A 44 -4.49 -10.66 1.60
N THR A 45 -5.27 -11.68 2.01
CA THR A 45 -6.73 -11.55 2.16
C THR A 45 -7.09 -10.48 3.18
N THR A 46 -6.43 -10.47 4.35
CA THR A 46 -6.64 -9.46 5.39
C THR A 46 -6.27 -8.06 4.89
N LEU A 47 -5.10 -7.90 4.25
CA LEU A 47 -4.70 -6.62 3.66
C LEU A 47 -5.71 -6.13 2.61
N ARG A 48 -6.23 -7.03 1.77
CA ARG A 48 -7.25 -6.69 0.77
C ARG A 48 -8.59 -6.32 1.39
N MET A 49 -9.00 -6.97 2.49
CA MET A 49 -10.20 -6.56 3.25
C MET A 49 -10.03 -5.16 3.84
N ILE A 50 -8.87 -4.83 4.42
CA ILE A 50 -8.58 -3.49 4.89
C ILE A 50 -8.64 -2.49 3.73
N ALA A 51 -8.11 -2.86 2.57
CA ALA A 51 -8.13 -2.05 1.37
C ALA A 51 -9.53 -1.88 0.74
N GLY A 52 -10.51 -2.71 1.11
CA GLY A 52 -11.82 -2.79 0.48
C GLY A 52 -11.83 -3.48 -0.87
N LEU A 53 -10.75 -4.20 -1.20
CA LEU A 53 -10.62 -5.00 -2.42
C LEU A 53 -11.18 -6.41 -2.26
N GLU A 54 -11.55 -6.76 -1.03
CA GLU A 54 -12.17 -8.02 -0.65
C GLU A 54 -13.23 -7.73 0.41
N GLU A 55 -14.41 -8.32 0.26
CA GLU A 55 -15.51 -8.15 1.21
C GLU A 55 -15.25 -8.90 2.53
N ILE A 56 -15.62 -8.29 3.64
CA ILE A 56 -15.60 -8.89 4.96
C ILE A 56 -16.89 -9.69 5.14
N SER A 57 -16.79 -10.99 5.49
CA SER A 57 -17.96 -11.84 5.71
C SER A 57 -18.57 -11.66 7.11
N GLY A 58 -17.82 -11.14 8.07
CA GLY A 58 -18.29 -10.86 9.44
C GLY A 58 -17.24 -10.09 10.22
N GLY A 59 -17.66 -9.45 11.30
CA GLY A 59 -16.83 -8.59 12.14
C GLY A 59 -16.88 -7.14 11.71
N THR A 60 -16.07 -6.30 12.34
CA THR A 60 -16.03 -4.84 12.12
C THR A 60 -14.64 -4.35 11.88
N LEU A 61 -14.43 -3.62 10.78
CA LEU A 61 -13.20 -2.90 10.44
C LEU A 61 -13.41 -1.40 10.65
N LYS A 62 -12.52 -0.76 11.40
CA LYS A 62 -12.51 0.70 11.58
C LYS A 62 -11.14 1.29 11.17
N ILE A 63 -11.16 2.50 10.62
CA ILE A 63 -10.00 3.37 10.43
C ILE A 63 -10.31 4.69 11.17
N GLY A 64 -9.57 4.97 12.24
CA GLY A 64 -9.98 5.94 13.24
C GLY A 64 -11.35 5.54 13.82
N ASP A 65 -12.25 6.50 13.92
CA ASP A 65 -13.60 6.28 14.46
C ASP A 65 -14.62 5.75 13.42
N LYS A 66 -14.21 5.65 12.14
CA LYS A 66 -15.14 5.30 11.05
C LYS A 66 -15.13 3.82 10.71
N VAL A 67 -16.31 3.19 10.70
CA VAL A 67 -16.51 1.84 10.19
C VAL A 67 -16.32 1.81 8.67
N MET A 68 -15.55 0.84 8.18
CA MET A 68 -15.12 0.74 6.79
C MET A 68 -15.73 -0.42 6.01
N ASN A 69 -16.53 -1.28 6.64
CA ASN A 69 -17.04 -2.51 6.01
C ASN A 69 -17.63 -2.26 4.62
N ASP A 70 -18.53 -1.26 4.52
CA ASP A 70 -19.26 -0.92 3.28
C ASP A 70 -18.69 0.30 2.54
N VAL A 71 -17.50 0.79 2.94
CA VAL A 71 -16.85 1.93 2.30
C VAL A 71 -16.04 1.45 1.11
N GLU A 72 -16.26 2.05 -0.06
CA GLU A 72 -15.51 1.72 -1.27
C GLU A 72 -14.01 2.02 -1.12
N PRO A 73 -13.11 1.28 -1.81
CA PRO A 73 -11.65 1.46 -1.72
C PRO A 73 -11.17 2.90 -1.94
N LYS A 74 -11.80 3.62 -2.88
CA LYS A 74 -11.43 5.00 -3.22
C LYS A 74 -11.65 6.00 -2.07
N ASP A 75 -12.59 5.68 -1.16
CA ASP A 75 -13.04 6.55 -0.06
C ASP A 75 -12.42 6.18 1.29
N ARG A 76 -11.58 5.14 1.36
CA ARG A 76 -10.92 4.68 2.60
C ARG A 76 -9.68 5.48 3.00
N ASP A 77 -9.18 6.34 2.13
CA ASP A 77 -7.94 7.13 2.31
C ASP A 77 -6.72 6.28 2.70
N ILE A 78 -6.57 5.17 2.01
CA ILE A 78 -5.48 4.21 2.17
C ILE A 78 -4.60 4.19 0.91
N ALA A 79 -3.37 3.73 1.05
CA ALA A 79 -2.50 3.37 -0.07
C ALA A 79 -2.03 1.93 0.08
N MET A 80 -2.04 1.18 -1.02
CA MET A 80 -1.57 -0.20 -1.06
C MET A 80 -0.47 -0.37 -2.11
N VAL A 81 0.62 -1.00 -1.69
CA VAL A 81 1.71 -1.46 -2.57
C VAL A 81 1.52 -2.95 -2.79
N PHE A 82 1.32 -3.34 -4.05
CA PHE A 82 1.12 -4.72 -4.45
C PHE A 82 2.45 -5.43 -4.73
N GLN A 83 2.48 -6.74 -4.58
CA GLN A 83 3.63 -7.59 -4.86
C GLN A 83 4.19 -7.42 -6.29
N ASN A 84 3.33 -7.18 -7.28
CA ASN A 84 3.70 -6.97 -8.69
C ASN A 84 3.94 -5.50 -9.06
N TYR A 85 4.03 -4.59 -8.05
CA TYR A 85 4.21 -3.14 -8.17
C TYR A 85 3.08 -2.40 -8.90
N ALA A 86 2.32 -3.02 -9.78
CA ALA A 86 1.19 -2.48 -10.54
C ALA A 86 1.46 -1.09 -11.15
N LEU A 87 2.66 -0.88 -11.73
CA LEU A 87 3.03 0.37 -12.39
C LEU A 87 2.37 0.47 -13.76
N TYR A 88 2.01 1.70 -14.16
CA TYR A 88 1.51 2.00 -15.50
C TYR A 88 2.68 2.02 -16.48
N PRO A 89 2.79 1.05 -17.41
CA PRO A 89 4.01 0.86 -18.22
C PRO A 89 4.24 1.96 -19.25
N HIS A 90 3.18 2.66 -19.67
CA HIS A 90 3.23 3.76 -20.64
C HIS A 90 3.60 5.11 -20.02
N MET A 91 3.48 5.24 -18.69
CA MET A 91 3.77 6.46 -17.94
C MET A 91 5.25 6.50 -17.50
N THR A 92 5.79 7.71 -17.33
CA THR A 92 7.09 7.94 -16.68
C THR A 92 7.02 7.61 -15.18
N VAL A 93 8.17 7.59 -14.49
CA VAL A 93 8.23 7.50 -13.03
C VAL A 93 7.46 8.65 -12.41
N TYR A 94 7.71 9.88 -12.87
CA TYR A 94 6.99 11.07 -12.42
C TYR A 94 5.47 10.90 -12.56
N ASP A 95 5.00 10.51 -13.75
CA ASP A 95 3.57 10.35 -14.00
C ASP A 95 2.94 9.22 -13.19
N ASN A 96 3.65 8.12 -12.98
CA ASN A 96 3.20 7.04 -12.09
C ASN A 96 2.97 7.57 -10.66
N MET A 97 3.90 8.36 -10.13
CA MET A 97 3.79 8.93 -8.79
C MET A 97 2.69 10.00 -8.72
N ALA A 98 2.60 10.87 -9.72
CA ALA A 98 1.65 11.97 -9.79
C ALA A 98 0.19 11.53 -10.04
N PHE A 99 -0.04 10.33 -10.58
CA PHE A 99 -1.34 9.91 -11.13
C PHE A 99 -2.49 10.07 -10.15
N GLY A 100 -2.34 9.58 -8.91
CA GLY A 100 -3.39 9.67 -7.89
C GLY A 100 -3.73 11.11 -7.49
N LEU A 101 -2.74 12.01 -7.47
CA LEU A 101 -2.94 13.43 -7.18
C LEU A 101 -3.63 14.15 -8.36
N LYS A 102 -3.27 13.79 -9.61
CA LYS A 102 -3.94 14.31 -10.81
C LYS A 102 -5.43 13.95 -10.83
N LEU A 103 -5.79 12.70 -10.48
CA LEU A 103 -7.19 12.27 -10.37
C LEU A 103 -7.98 13.04 -9.31
N ARG A 104 -7.33 13.41 -8.20
CA ARG A 104 -7.90 14.25 -7.14
C ARG A 104 -7.91 15.73 -7.49
N LYS A 105 -7.49 16.12 -8.70
CA LYS A 105 -7.42 17.51 -9.18
C LYS A 105 -6.58 18.43 -8.30
N VAL A 106 -5.51 17.88 -7.68
CA VAL A 106 -4.54 18.66 -6.90
C VAL A 106 -3.82 19.65 -7.84
N PRO A 107 -3.51 20.91 -7.42
CA PRO A 107 -2.74 21.86 -8.21
C PRO A 107 -1.38 21.34 -8.66
N LYS A 108 -0.95 21.71 -9.88
CA LYS A 108 0.28 21.17 -10.50
C LYS A 108 1.55 21.44 -9.69
N ASP A 109 1.65 22.62 -9.09
CA ASP A 109 2.76 23.02 -8.23
C ASP A 109 2.87 22.14 -6.97
N GLN A 110 1.73 21.81 -6.36
CA GLN A 110 1.69 20.89 -5.22
C GLN A 110 2.03 19.45 -5.62
N ILE A 111 1.56 19.00 -6.81
CA ILE A 111 1.93 17.69 -7.34
C ILE A 111 3.43 17.62 -7.54
N ASP A 112 4.05 18.61 -8.22
CA ASP A 112 5.48 18.62 -8.49
C ASP A 112 6.29 18.60 -7.19
N LYS A 113 5.92 19.43 -6.21
CA LYS A 113 6.54 19.44 -4.89
C LYS A 113 6.49 18.07 -4.21
N SER A 114 5.30 17.46 -4.11
CA SER A 114 5.12 16.16 -3.44
C SER A 114 5.87 15.03 -4.15
N VAL A 115 5.85 15.02 -5.49
CA VAL A 115 6.55 13.99 -6.27
C VAL A 115 8.06 14.11 -6.11
N ARG A 116 8.63 15.32 -6.18
CA ARG A 116 10.07 15.53 -6.00
C ARG A 116 10.54 15.22 -4.58
N GLU A 117 9.75 15.57 -3.57
CA GLU A 117 10.03 15.23 -2.18
C GLU A 117 10.09 13.71 -1.98
N ALA A 118 9.07 12.97 -2.45
CA ALA A 118 9.06 11.52 -2.39
C ALA A 118 10.17 10.88 -3.23
N ALA A 119 10.48 11.44 -4.40
CA ALA A 119 11.58 10.97 -5.24
C ALA A 119 12.94 11.10 -4.54
N ARG A 120 13.17 12.20 -3.82
CA ARG A 120 14.39 12.41 -3.02
C ARG A 120 14.53 11.39 -1.91
N ILE A 121 13.45 11.14 -1.14
CA ILE A 121 13.43 10.14 -0.07
C ILE A 121 13.77 8.74 -0.62
N LEU A 122 13.31 8.42 -1.82
CA LEU A 122 13.43 7.10 -2.43
C LEU A 122 14.60 6.98 -3.42
N ASP A 123 15.46 8.00 -3.53
CA ASP A 123 16.58 8.05 -4.49
C ASP A 123 16.12 7.77 -5.94
N LEU A 124 15.10 8.50 -6.38
CA LEU A 124 14.50 8.42 -7.71
C LEU A 124 14.65 9.68 -8.54
N ASP A 125 15.30 10.75 -8.02
CA ASP A 125 15.37 12.06 -8.68
C ASP A 125 15.88 11.98 -10.12
N LYS A 126 16.92 11.16 -10.36
CA LYS A 126 17.54 10.97 -11.68
C LYS A 126 16.75 10.03 -12.60
N LEU A 127 15.64 9.49 -12.14
CA LEU A 127 14.86 8.48 -12.84
C LEU A 127 13.45 8.96 -13.22
N LEU A 128 13.07 10.18 -12.84
CA LEU A 128 11.70 10.71 -12.99
C LEU A 128 11.17 10.65 -14.42
N ASP A 129 12.03 10.84 -15.42
CA ASP A 129 11.66 10.82 -16.85
C ASP A 129 11.68 9.42 -17.46
N ARG A 130 12.16 8.41 -16.73
CA ARG A 130 12.23 7.03 -17.24
C ARG A 130 10.88 6.35 -17.18
N LYS A 131 10.69 5.34 -18.04
CA LYS A 131 9.53 4.44 -18.00
C LYS A 131 9.87 3.15 -17.24
N PRO A 132 8.87 2.43 -16.68
CA PRO A 132 9.09 1.21 -15.89
C PRO A 132 9.98 0.15 -16.55
N LYS A 133 9.93 0.02 -17.88
CA LYS A 133 10.78 -0.93 -18.64
C LYS A 133 12.28 -0.66 -18.53
N ALA A 134 12.66 0.58 -18.25
CA ALA A 134 14.05 1.02 -18.11
C ALA A 134 14.54 1.01 -16.66
N LEU A 135 13.80 0.36 -15.74
CA LEU A 135 14.09 0.32 -14.32
C LEU A 135 14.42 -1.10 -13.86
N SER A 136 15.31 -1.22 -12.88
CA SER A 136 15.52 -2.47 -12.14
C SER A 136 14.29 -2.84 -11.27
N GLY A 137 14.25 -4.10 -10.77
CA GLY A 137 13.17 -4.54 -9.87
C GLY A 137 13.02 -3.63 -8.65
N GLY A 138 14.13 -3.33 -7.96
CA GLY A 138 14.13 -2.44 -6.81
C GLY A 138 13.75 -0.99 -7.14
N GLN A 139 14.12 -0.48 -8.32
CA GLN A 139 13.69 0.84 -8.76
C GLN A 139 12.18 0.87 -9.01
N ARG A 140 11.62 -0.15 -9.68
CA ARG A 140 10.16 -0.26 -9.86
C ARG A 140 9.41 -0.32 -8.52
N GLN A 141 9.94 -1.04 -7.56
CA GLN A 141 9.37 -1.09 -6.22
C GLN A 141 9.37 0.28 -5.54
N ARG A 142 10.51 0.99 -5.57
CA ARG A 142 10.59 2.35 -5.01
C ARG A 142 9.59 3.31 -5.69
N VAL A 143 9.37 3.18 -7.00
CA VAL A 143 8.34 3.96 -7.70
C VAL A 143 6.94 3.62 -7.19
N ALA A 144 6.62 2.33 -6.94
CA ALA A 144 5.33 1.93 -6.38
C ALA A 144 5.12 2.48 -4.96
N MET A 145 6.19 2.50 -4.14
CA MET A 145 6.17 3.16 -2.82
C MET A 145 5.97 4.67 -2.96
N GLY A 146 6.69 5.33 -3.86
CA GLY A 146 6.55 6.76 -4.11
C GLY A 146 5.12 7.14 -4.51
N ARG A 147 4.49 6.33 -5.38
CA ARG A 147 3.08 6.50 -5.76
C ARG A 147 2.13 6.43 -4.56
N ALA A 148 2.47 5.63 -3.56
CA ALA A 148 1.68 5.53 -2.34
C ALA A 148 1.96 6.69 -1.37
N ILE A 149 3.22 7.05 -1.16
CA ILE A 149 3.66 8.10 -0.24
C ILE A 149 3.11 9.48 -0.62
N VAL A 150 3.17 9.86 -1.91
CA VAL A 150 2.71 11.19 -2.38
C VAL A 150 1.25 11.48 -2.05
N ARG A 151 0.45 10.44 -1.80
CA ARG A 151 -0.96 10.58 -1.42
C ARG A 151 -1.17 10.94 0.05
N ASN A 152 -0.12 10.82 0.88
CA ASN A 152 -0.17 11.00 2.33
C ASN A 152 -1.38 10.26 2.96
N PRO A 153 -1.48 8.93 2.81
CA PRO A 153 -2.66 8.16 3.23
C PRO A 153 -2.73 8.04 4.75
N LYS A 154 -3.95 7.81 5.26
CA LYS A 154 -4.16 7.48 6.68
C LYS A 154 -3.61 6.11 7.08
N VAL A 155 -3.66 5.14 6.16
CA VAL A 155 -3.13 3.78 6.36
C VAL A 155 -2.29 3.37 5.15
N PHE A 156 -1.13 2.80 5.41
CA PHE A 156 -0.20 2.32 4.39
C PHE A 156 -0.14 0.79 4.43
N LEU A 157 -0.56 0.14 3.36
CA LEU A 157 -0.61 -1.32 3.25
C LEU A 157 0.47 -1.81 2.28
N MET A 158 1.18 -2.86 2.66
CA MET A 158 2.21 -3.49 1.82
C MET A 158 2.00 -4.99 1.74
N ASP A 159 1.65 -5.49 0.55
CA ASP A 159 1.46 -6.93 0.30
C ASP A 159 2.76 -7.54 -0.23
N GLU A 160 3.52 -8.20 0.62
CA GLU A 160 4.82 -8.83 0.34
C GLU A 160 5.80 -7.91 -0.43
N PRO A 161 6.05 -6.67 0.02
CA PRO A 161 6.79 -5.67 -0.76
C PRO A 161 8.25 -6.06 -1.04
N LEU A 162 8.79 -7.07 -0.36
CA LEU A 162 10.20 -7.46 -0.43
C LEU A 162 10.42 -8.85 -1.03
N SER A 163 9.36 -9.56 -1.42
CA SER A 163 9.44 -10.97 -1.88
C SER A 163 10.27 -11.15 -3.15
N ASN A 164 10.23 -10.17 -4.06
CA ASN A 164 10.89 -10.22 -5.37
C ASN A 164 12.28 -9.55 -5.40
N LEU A 165 12.88 -9.25 -4.23
CA LEU A 165 14.16 -8.59 -4.12
C LEU A 165 15.27 -9.55 -3.72
N ASP A 166 16.49 -9.31 -4.22
CA ASP A 166 17.69 -9.96 -3.71
C ASP A 166 17.98 -9.57 -2.24
N ALA A 167 18.84 -10.33 -1.56
CA ALA A 167 19.09 -10.16 -0.13
C ALA A 167 19.62 -8.76 0.24
N LYS A 168 20.52 -8.20 -0.58
CA LYS A 168 21.13 -6.88 -0.33
C LYS A 168 20.09 -5.77 -0.44
N LEU A 169 19.30 -5.80 -1.50
CA LEU A 169 18.26 -4.81 -1.76
C LEU A 169 17.12 -4.92 -0.74
N ARG A 170 16.81 -6.13 -0.28
CA ARG A 170 15.81 -6.36 0.79
C ARG A 170 16.19 -5.68 2.10
N VAL A 171 17.47 -5.76 2.51
CA VAL A 171 17.96 -5.06 3.71
C VAL A 171 17.84 -3.54 3.54
N GLN A 172 18.28 -3.01 2.40
CA GLN A 172 18.16 -1.57 2.11
C GLN A 172 16.70 -1.10 2.18
N MET A 173 15.79 -1.83 1.54
CA MET A 173 14.37 -1.48 1.51
C MET A 173 13.69 -1.55 2.88
N ARG A 174 14.10 -2.47 3.78
CA ARG A 174 13.62 -2.47 5.16
C ARG A 174 13.94 -1.16 5.89
N ILE A 175 15.16 -0.65 5.71
CA ILE A 175 15.59 0.63 6.29
C ILE A 175 14.76 1.80 5.74
N GLU A 176 14.48 1.81 4.43
CA GLU A 176 13.68 2.88 3.82
C GLU A 176 12.21 2.84 4.30
N ILE A 177 11.62 1.65 4.37
CA ILE A 177 10.24 1.46 4.85
C ILE A 177 10.10 1.91 6.32
N SER A 178 11.11 1.63 7.17
CA SER A 178 11.06 2.02 8.59
C SER A 178 11.17 3.54 8.84
N LYS A 179 11.48 4.33 7.82
CA LYS A 179 11.55 5.81 7.91
C LYS A 179 10.25 6.49 7.47
N ILE A 180 9.32 5.75 6.88
CA ILE A 180 8.02 6.22 6.40
C ILE A 180 6.98 6.16 7.50
#